data_f8b6bbd23e69624c88acf46fb0222a15
#
_entry.id   f8b6bbd23e69624c88acf46fb0222a15
#
_cell.length_a   1.000
_cell.length_b   1.000
_cell.length_c   1.000
_cell.angle_alpha   90.00
_cell.angle_beta   90.00
_cell.angle_gamma   90.00
#
_symmetry.space_group_name_H-M   'P 1'
#
loop_
_entity.id
_entity.type
_entity.pdbx_description
1 polymer ?
#
loop_
_entity_poly.entity_id
_entity_poly.type
_entity_poly.pdbx_seq_one_letter_code
_entity_poly.pdbx_strand_id
1 'polypeptide(L)'
;IKAQKLQEEYDAVVLCCGASNPRDINAPGRDANGIYFAVDFLTSTTKSLLDSGLQDGKYISAKNKNVIVIGGGDTGNDCVGTCIRHGCKSITQLEMMPKAPDTRAESNPWPQWPLVCKTDYGQEEAIAVFGHDPRIYTTTVKEFKKDKKGNLEKVVTVKLESKKDEKTGRRMMVPVEGTEQELPCELVLIAAGFLGTQKYIADAFGVELNERTNVKTAADKFATNVAGVFTAGDMHTGQSLVVKAIRQGRDCAREVDAYLMGYTN
;
A
#
# COMPACT_ATOMS: atom_id res chain seq x y z
N ILE A 1 -10.53 2.95 -23.98
CA ILE A 1 -9.77 2.95 -25.27
C ILE A 1 -8.96 1.66 -25.30
N LYS A 2 -8.86 0.98 -26.47
CA LYS A 2 -8.06 -0.23 -26.61
C LYS A 2 -6.59 0.14 -26.79
N ALA A 3 -5.67 -0.66 -26.24
CA ALA A 3 -4.22 -0.47 -26.37
C ALA A 3 -3.78 -0.43 -27.83
N GLN A 4 -4.28 -1.36 -28.67
CA GLN A 4 -4.00 -1.40 -30.09
C GLN A 4 -4.31 -0.06 -30.80
N LYS A 5 -5.44 0.57 -30.48
CA LYS A 5 -5.80 1.86 -31.07
C LYS A 5 -4.79 2.95 -30.70
N LEU A 6 -4.29 2.98 -29.46
CA LEU A 6 -3.27 3.94 -29.06
C LEU A 6 -1.94 3.71 -29.79
N GLN A 7 -1.54 2.43 -30.01
CA GLN A 7 -0.33 2.11 -30.74
C GLN A 7 -0.44 2.40 -32.25
N GLU A 8 -1.64 2.43 -32.82
CA GLU A 8 -1.90 2.81 -34.23
C GLU A 8 -1.96 4.33 -34.43
N GLU A 9 -2.45 5.09 -33.42
CA GLU A 9 -2.67 6.53 -33.49
C GLU A 9 -1.45 7.36 -33.07
N TYR A 10 -0.51 6.78 -32.30
CA TYR A 10 0.62 7.51 -31.74
C TYR A 10 1.96 6.82 -32.06
N ASP A 11 2.98 7.62 -32.35
CA ASP A 11 4.33 7.15 -32.67
C ASP A 11 5.07 6.56 -31.46
N ALA A 12 4.67 6.98 -30.24
CA ALA A 12 5.16 6.42 -28.99
C ALA A 12 4.07 6.51 -27.89
N VAL A 13 4.06 5.52 -26.98
CA VAL A 13 3.15 5.46 -25.84
C VAL A 13 3.96 5.32 -24.56
N VAL A 14 3.71 6.16 -23.56
CA VAL A 14 4.35 6.06 -22.24
C VAL A 14 3.33 5.56 -21.21
N LEU A 15 3.58 4.41 -20.62
CA LEU A 15 2.75 3.81 -19.60
C LEU A 15 3.16 4.32 -18.20
N CYS A 16 2.36 5.22 -17.62
CA CYS A 16 2.53 5.80 -16.31
C CYS A 16 1.31 5.55 -15.40
N CYS A 17 0.78 4.32 -15.41
CA CYS A 17 -0.50 3.98 -14.76
C CYS A 17 -0.35 3.60 -13.28
N GLY A 18 0.84 3.77 -12.69
CA GLY A 18 1.09 3.54 -11.28
C GLY A 18 1.24 2.07 -10.88
N ALA A 19 1.28 1.83 -9.58
CA ALA A 19 1.34 0.52 -8.93
C ALA A 19 0.19 0.41 -7.93
N SER A 20 -0.97 -0.03 -8.39
CA SER A 20 -2.22 -0.04 -7.60
C SER A 20 -2.77 -1.45 -7.34
N ASN A 21 -2.00 -2.51 -7.66
CA ASN A 21 -2.38 -3.88 -7.30
C ASN A 21 -2.13 -4.10 -5.80
N PRO A 22 -3.17 -4.20 -4.94
CA PRO A 22 -2.96 -4.23 -3.51
C PRO A 22 -2.35 -5.56 -3.05
N ARG A 23 -1.46 -5.50 -2.05
CA ARG A 23 -1.01 -6.69 -1.33
C ARG A 23 -2.10 -7.14 -0.38
N ASP A 24 -2.50 -8.40 -0.49
CA ASP A 24 -3.48 -9.01 0.41
C ASP A 24 -2.84 -9.77 1.57
N ILE A 25 -3.65 -10.11 2.57
CA ILE A 25 -3.28 -10.93 3.73
C ILE A 25 -3.83 -12.34 3.52
N ASN A 26 -2.91 -13.30 3.41
CA ASN A 26 -3.28 -14.71 3.29
C ASN A 26 -3.47 -15.32 4.70
N ALA A 27 -4.66 -15.14 5.27
CA ALA A 27 -5.03 -15.68 6.57
C ALA A 27 -6.42 -16.31 6.52
N PRO A 28 -6.68 -17.38 7.32
CA PRO A 28 -8.00 -17.97 7.43
C PRO A 28 -9.08 -16.92 7.74
N GLY A 29 -10.26 -17.04 7.11
CA GLY A 29 -11.35 -16.11 7.29
C GLY A 29 -11.25 -14.78 6.53
N ARG A 30 -10.27 -14.63 5.61
CA ARG A 30 -10.08 -13.41 4.79
C ARG A 30 -11.33 -13.02 3.99
N ASP A 31 -12.19 -13.96 3.72
CA ASP A 31 -13.47 -13.79 3.00
C ASP A 31 -14.61 -13.25 3.88
N ALA A 32 -14.35 -12.88 5.12
CA ALA A 32 -15.37 -12.28 5.99
C ALA A 32 -15.84 -10.92 5.47
N ASN A 33 -17.13 -10.64 5.63
CA ASN A 33 -17.67 -9.29 5.39
C ASN A 33 -17.10 -8.33 6.45
N GLY A 34 -16.63 -7.16 6.00
CA GLY A 34 -16.00 -6.18 6.89
C GLY A 34 -14.47 -6.10 6.72
N ILE A 35 -13.89 -6.83 5.76
CA ILE A 35 -12.46 -6.74 5.42
C ILE A 35 -12.30 -6.12 4.04
N TYR A 36 -11.67 -4.94 3.98
CA TYR A 36 -11.50 -4.17 2.75
C TYR A 36 -10.04 -3.73 2.57
N PHE A 37 -9.65 -3.44 1.34
CA PHE A 37 -8.41 -2.74 1.09
C PHE A 37 -8.53 -1.26 1.51
N ALA A 38 -7.45 -0.70 2.03
CA ALA A 38 -7.40 0.69 2.50
C ALA A 38 -7.80 1.69 1.42
N VAL A 39 -7.36 1.47 0.17
CA VAL A 39 -7.68 2.37 -0.96
C VAL A 39 -9.17 2.35 -1.29
N ASP A 40 -9.85 1.20 -1.21
CA ASP A 40 -11.30 1.12 -1.43
C ASP A 40 -12.07 1.91 -0.37
N PHE A 41 -11.65 1.78 0.89
CA PHE A 41 -12.21 2.54 2.01
C PHE A 41 -12.03 4.06 1.81
N LEU A 42 -10.81 4.51 1.55
CA LEU A 42 -10.48 5.92 1.35
C LEU A 42 -11.17 6.50 0.11
N THR A 43 -11.17 5.75 -0.99
CA THR A 43 -11.82 6.16 -2.25
C THR A 43 -13.33 6.29 -2.07
N SER A 44 -14.00 5.29 -1.46
CA SER A 44 -15.44 5.33 -1.24
C SER A 44 -15.84 6.50 -0.33
N THR A 45 -15.04 6.75 0.71
CA THR A 45 -15.26 7.89 1.63
C THR A 45 -15.11 9.21 0.92
N THR A 46 -14.01 9.42 0.20
CA THR A 46 -13.73 10.68 -0.52
C THR A 46 -14.79 10.93 -1.58
N LYS A 47 -15.17 9.90 -2.34
CA LYS A 47 -16.20 10.02 -3.36
C LYS A 47 -17.55 10.41 -2.76
N SER A 48 -18.02 9.72 -1.72
CA SER A 48 -19.29 10.05 -1.05
C SER A 48 -19.25 11.45 -0.41
N LEU A 49 -18.11 11.87 0.14
CA LEU A 49 -17.94 13.22 0.69
C LEU A 49 -18.09 14.28 -0.39
N LEU A 50 -17.43 14.12 -1.53
CA LEU A 50 -17.49 15.11 -2.64
C LEU A 50 -18.85 15.13 -3.32
N ASP A 51 -19.47 13.96 -3.52
CA ASP A 51 -20.73 13.85 -4.26
C ASP A 51 -21.96 14.26 -3.41
N SER A 52 -21.91 14.06 -2.08
CA SER A 52 -23.11 14.17 -1.23
C SER A 52 -22.88 14.68 0.19
N GLY A 53 -21.64 15.04 0.58
CA GLY A 53 -21.32 15.31 1.98
C GLY A 53 -21.56 14.12 2.90
N LEU A 54 -21.33 12.89 2.41
CA LEU A 54 -21.58 11.62 3.08
C LEU A 54 -23.06 11.28 3.32
N GLN A 55 -24.00 12.01 2.67
CA GLN A 55 -25.44 11.80 2.84
C GLN A 55 -25.98 10.60 2.04
N ASP A 56 -25.27 10.16 1.00
CA ASP A 56 -25.71 9.05 0.14
C ASP A 56 -25.51 7.65 0.77
N GLY A 57 -24.75 7.58 1.85
CA GLY A 57 -24.44 6.32 2.54
C GLY A 57 -23.64 5.31 1.69
N LYS A 58 -23.09 5.71 0.54
CA LYS A 58 -22.38 4.84 -0.41
C LYS A 58 -20.90 4.71 -0.11
N TYR A 59 -20.53 4.63 1.14
CA TYR A 59 -19.15 4.46 1.57
C TYR A 59 -19.00 3.38 2.64
N ILE A 60 -17.81 2.84 2.78
CA ILE A 60 -17.47 1.88 3.83
C ILE A 60 -17.41 2.65 5.16
N SER A 61 -18.39 2.48 6.03
CA SER A 61 -18.48 3.23 7.29
C SER A 61 -17.74 2.55 8.42
N ALA A 62 -16.90 3.31 9.14
CA ALA A 62 -16.26 2.89 10.40
C ALA A 62 -17.08 3.28 11.64
N LYS A 63 -18.23 3.95 11.49
CA LYS A 63 -19.02 4.47 12.60
C LYS A 63 -19.43 3.37 13.59
N ASN A 64 -19.14 3.61 14.88
CA ASN A 64 -19.45 2.71 15.99
C ASN A 64 -18.80 1.30 15.88
N LYS A 65 -17.74 1.13 15.09
CA LYS A 65 -17.02 -0.15 14.92
C LYS A 65 -15.69 -0.14 15.65
N ASN A 66 -15.27 -1.32 16.10
CA ASN A 66 -13.88 -1.57 16.45
C ASN A 66 -13.13 -1.84 15.13
N VAL A 67 -12.10 -1.04 14.87
CA VAL A 67 -11.37 -1.05 13.59
C VAL A 67 -9.94 -1.51 13.80
N ILE A 68 -9.47 -2.38 12.90
CA ILE A 68 -8.06 -2.74 12.81
C ILE A 68 -7.52 -2.34 11.43
N VAL A 69 -6.45 -1.55 11.42
CA VAL A 69 -5.68 -1.19 10.22
C VAL A 69 -4.43 -2.06 10.17
N ILE A 70 -4.19 -2.76 9.07
CA ILE A 70 -3.01 -3.60 8.87
C ILE A 70 -2.01 -2.87 8.00
N GLY A 71 -0.92 -2.39 8.60
CA GLY A 71 0.15 -1.65 7.95
C GLY A 71 0.43 -0.31 8.61
N GLY A 72 1.72 -0.01 8.82
CA GLY A 72 2.22 1.17 9.55
C GLY A 72 2.59 2.37 8.68
N GLY A 73 2.41 2.30 7.36
CA GLY A 73 2.75 3.39 6.43
C GLY A 73 1.71 4.50 6.34
N ASP A 74 1.96 5.48 5.46
CA ASP A 74 1.13 6.68 5.27
C ASP A 74 -0.34 6.34 4.97
N THR A 75 -0.59 5.36 4.09
CA THR A 75 -1.96 4.89 3.78
C THR A 75 -2.68 4.35 5.04
N GLY A 76 -1.94 3.65 5.91
CA GLY A 76 -2.48 3.18 7.20
C GLY A 76 -2.83 4.34 8.12
N ASN A 77 -1.98 5.37 8.18
CA ASN A 77 -2.24 6.59 8.94
C ASN A 77 -3.49 7.34 8.42
N ASP A 78 -3.66 7.45 7.09
CA ASP A 78 -4.85 8.05 6.48
C ASP A 78 -6.13 7.27 6.85
N CYS A 79 -6.05 5.93 6.91
CA CYS A 79 -7.17 5.11 7.39
C CYS A 79 -7.48 5.38 8.86
N VAL A 80 -6.47 5.51 9.72
CA VAL A 80 -6.66 5.82 11.15
C VAL A 80 -7.43 7.12 11.30
N GLY A 81 -6.94 8.23 10.72
CA GLY A 81 -7.60 9.53 10.81
C GLY A 81 -9.03 9.52 10.22
N THR A 82 -9.22 8.86 9.08
CA THR A 82 -10.54 8.75 8.43
C THR A 82 -11.53 7.96 9.30
N CYS A 83 -11.11 6.86 9.93
CA CYS A 83 -11.97 6.07 10.83
C CYS A 83 -12.41 6.89 12.05
N ILE A 84 -11.52 7.71 12.63
CA ILE A 84 -11.84 8.61 13.75
C ILE A 84 -12.89 9.62 13.32
N ARG A 85 -12.75 10.26 12.17
CA ARG A 85 -13.73 11.21 11.62
C ARG A 85 -15.07 10.56 11.30
N HIS A 86 -15.11 9.25 11.00
CA HIS A 86 -16.36 8.48 10.88
C HIS A 86 -17.00 8.19 12.26
N GLY A 87 -16.30 8.39 13.38
CA GLY A 87 -16.78 8.07 14.72
C GLY A 87 -16.65 6.57 15.04
N CYS A 88 -15.48 5.96 14.77
CA CYS A 88 -15.21 4.58 15.18
C CYS A 88 -15.22 4.45 16.71
N LYS A 89 -15.52 3.24 17.20
CA LYS A 89 -15.55 2.92 18.63
C LYS A 89 -14.13 2.76 19.20
N SER A 90 -13.26 2.15 18.43
CA SER A 90 -11.84 2.00 18.72
C SER A 90 -11.05 1.86 17.43
N ILE A 91 -9.75 2.15 17.50
CA ILE A 91 -8.84 1.98 16.37
C ILE A 91 -7.53 1.34 16.85
N THR A 92 -7.07 0.33 16.11
CA THR A 92 -5.76 -0.32 16.31
C THR A 92 -5.05 -0.40 14.98
N GLN A 93 -3.77 -0.03 14.94
CA GLN A 93 -2.92 -0.13 13.76
C GLN A 93 -1.85 -1.18 13.99
N LEU A 94 -1.83 -2.26 13.19
CA LEU A 94 -0.83 -3.32 13.29
C LEU A 94 0.36 -3.01 12.39
N GLU A 95 1.56 -3.01 12.98
CA GLU A 95 2.82 -2.85 12.28
C GLU A 95 3.68 -4.12 12.49
N MET A 96 4.06 -4.75 11.38
CA MET A 96 4.86 -5.97 11.45
C MET A 96 6.33 -5.72 11.84
N MET A 97 6.83 -4.52 11.59
CA MET A 97 8.21 -4.16 11.92
C MET A 97 8.32 -3.67 13.37
N PRO A 98 9.50 -3.75 13.99
CA PRO A 98 9.77 -3.13 15.28
C PRO A 98 9.57 -1.61 15.23
N LYS A 99 9.18 -1.03 16.37
CA LYS A 99 9.15 0.43 16.54
C LYS A 99 10.54 1.01 16.22
N ALA A 100 10.60 2.00 15.32
CA ALA A 100 11.82 2.74 15.10
C ALA A 100 12.22 3.52 16.38
N PRO A 101 13.50 3.84 16.58
CA PRO A 101 13.94 4.62 17.75
C PRO A 101 13.34 6.03 17.72
N ASP A 102 13.13 6.62 18.90
CA ASP A 102 12.57 7.98 19.03
C ASP A 102 13.60 9.05 18.60
N THR A 103 14.88 8.73 18.67
CA THR A 103 16.00 9.60 18.24
C THR A 103 16.88 8.87 17.25
N ARG A 104 17.66 9.64 16.45
CA ARG A 104 18.56 9.12 15.43
C ARG A 104 19.62 8.20 16.05
N ALA A 105 19.73 6.97 15.54
CA ALA A 105 20.78 6.03 15.95
C ALA A 105 22.15 6.43 15.35
N GLU A 106 23.24 5.98 15.99
CA GLU A 106 24.60 6.18 15.48
C GLU A 106 24.83 5.59 14.09
N SER A 107 24.15 4.46 13.79
CA SER A 107 24.18 3.80 12.47
C SER A 107 23.42 4.56 11.38
N ASN A 108 22.74 5.66 11.73
CA ASN A 108 21.96 6.50 10.82
C ASN A 108 22.35 7.98 11.01
N PRO A 109 23.63 8.37 10.73
CA PRO A 109 24.11 9.73 10.93
C PRO A 109 23.53 10.70 9.91
N TRP A 110 23.54 12.01 10.24
CA TRP A 110 23.32 13.07 9.26
C TRP A 110 24.43 13.01 8.16
N PRO A 111 24.13 13.22 6.87
CA PRO A 111 22.92 13.76 6.28
C PRO A 111 21.89 12.70 5.80
N GLN A 112 22.01 11.46 6.21
CA GLN A 112 21.05 10.41 5.84
C GLN A 112 19.64 10.78 6.29
N TRP A 113 18.63 10.25 5.58
CA TRP A 113 17.24 10.36 6.02
C TRP A 113 17.07 9.77 7.43
N PRO A 114 16.41 10.48 8.37
CA PRO A 114 16.27 9.98 9.74
C PRO A 114 15.33 8.76 9.80
N LEU A 115 15.87 7.63 10.28
CA LEU A 115 15.12 6.42 10.56
C LEU A 115 14.62 6.44 12.02
N VAL A 116 13.69 7.35 12.30
CA VAL A 116 13.10 7.56 13.64
C VAL A 116 11.60 7.31 13.61
N CYS A 117 11.03 6.98 14.77
CA CYS A 117 9.59 6.87 14.93
C CYS A 117 8.95 8.24 14.72
N LYS A 118 8.05 8.32 13.76
CA LYS A 118 7.24 9.50 13.50
C LYS A 118 5.80 9.22 13.93
N THR A 119 5.19 10.18 14.56
CA THR A 119 3.75 10.20 14.78
C THR A 119 3.17 11.19 13.78
N ASP A 120 2.23 10.73 12.97
CA ASP A 120 1.59 11.55 11.95
C ASP A 120 0.17 11.89 12.38
N TYR A 121 -0.52 12.74 11.61
CA TYR A 121 -1.79 13.36 11.98
C TYR A 121 -2.86 12.36 12.44
N GLY A 122 -2.99 11.19 11.80
CA GLY A 122 -3.99 10.19 12.17
C GLY A 122 -3.69 9.51 13.51
N GLN A 123 -2.41 9.20 13.79
CA GLN A 123 -2.02 8.71 15.11
C GLN A 123 -2.17 9.78 16.17
N GLU A 124 -1.84 11.07 15.87
CA GLU A 124 -2.07 12.18 16.81
C GLU A 124 -3.55 12.37 17.15
N GLU A 125 -4.44 12.29 16.14
CA GLU A 125 -5.89 12.28 16.35
C GLU A 125 -6.33 11.11 17.23
N ALA A 126 -5.78 9.90 17.02
CA ALA A 126 -6.08 8.73 17.84
C ALA A 126 -5.67 8.93 19.31
N ILE A 127 -4.48 9.49 19.54
CA ILE A 127 -3.99 9.82 20.89
C ILE A 127 -4.90 10.86 21.55
N ALA A 128 -5.31 11.88 20.80
CA ALA A 128 -6.20 12.92 21.33
C ALA A 128 -7.60 12.38 21.71
N VAL A 129 -8.15 11.46 20.91
CA VAL A 129 -9.51 10.93 21.11
C VAL A 129 -9.54 9.75 22.09
N PHE A 130 -8.57 8.83 22.01
CA PHE A 130 -8.56 7.58 22.78
C PHE A 130 -7.53 7.55 23.91
N GLY A 131 -6.63 8.54 24.01
CA GLY A 131 -5.64 8.65 25.08
C GLY A 131 -4.41 7.78 24.92
N HIS A 132 -4.23 7.08 23.78
CA HIS A 132 -3.07 6.22 23.52
C HIS A 132 -2.75 6.11 22.02
N ASP A 133 -1.49 5.77 21.72
CA ASP A 133 -1.04 5.48 20.36
C ASP A 133 -1.75 4.23 19.84
N PRO A 134 -2.38 4.26 18.66
CA PRO A 134 -3.10 3.12 18.10
C PRO A 134 -2.20 1.98 17.60
N ARG A 135 -0.89 2.20 17.50
CA ARG A 135 0.06 1.26 16.87
C ARG A 135 0.47 0.13 17.80
N ILE A 136 0.40 -1.10 17.28
CA ILE A 136 0.96 -2.30 17.90
C ILE A 136 2.04 -2.85 16.96
N TYR A 137 3.30 -2.78 17.40
CA TYR A 137 4.47 -3.19 16.63
C TYR A 137 4.75 -4.68 16.73
N THR A 138 5.56 -5.21 15.81
CA THR A 138 5.94 -6.63 15.74
C THR A 138 4.74 -7.55 15.83
N THR A 139 3.66 -7.21 15.13
CA THR A 139 2.39 -7.93 15.23
C THR A 139 1.74 -8.06 13.86
N THR A 140 1.18 -9.24 13.59
CA THR A 140 0.41 -9.50 12.37
C THR A 140 -0.88 -10.24 12.67
N VAL A 141 -1.72 -10.41 11.66
CA VAL A 141 -2.93 -11.21 11.73
C VAL A 141 -2.61 -12.69 11.49
N LYS A 142 -3.13 -13.55 12.35
CA LYS A 142 -3.10 -15.00 12.21
C LYS A 142 -4.39 -15.54 11.60
N GLU A 143 -5.54 -14.99 12.01
CA GLU A 143 -6.87 -15.46 11.59
C GLU A 143 -7.92 -14.36 11.73
N PHE A 144 -8.91 -14.38 10.86
CA PHE A 144 -10.13 -13.58 10.95
C PHE A 144 -11.29 -14.50 11.37
N LYS A 145 -11.96 -14.18 12.47
CA LYS A 145 -13.12 -14.95 12.97
C LYS A 145 -14.44 -14.31 12.53
N LYS A 146 -15.32 -15.15 11.98
CA LYS A 146 -16.63 -14.73 11.46
C LYS A 146 -17.75 -15.15 12.41
N ASP A 147 -18.78 -14.34 12.46
CA ASP A 147 -20.07 -14.72 13.04
C ASP A 147 -20.82 -15.74 12.15
N LYS A 148 -21.96 -16.22 12.62
CA LYS A 148 -22.83 -17.18 11.87
C LYS A 148 -23.38 -16.61 10.56
N LYS A 149 -23.33 -15.29 10.35
CA LYS A 149 -23.79 -14.58 9.15
C LYS A 149 -22.65 -14.27 8.18
N GLY A 150 -21.41 -14.64 8.52
CA GLY A 150 -20.22 -14.38 7.72
C GLY A 150 -19.61 -12.99 7.91
N ASN A 151 -20.05 -12.22 8.91
CA ASN A 151 -19.44 -10.93 9.20
C ASN A 151 -18.23 -11.10 10.12
N LEU A 152 -17.25 -10.23 9.96
CA LEU A 152 -16.09 -10.17 10.85
C LEU A 152 -16.53 -9.83 12.27
N GLU A 153 -16.09 -10.62 13.24
CA GLU A 153 -16.38 -10.46 14.66
C GLU A 153 -15.13 -10.22 15.48
N LYS A 154 -14.03 -10.90 15.13
CA LYS A 154 -12.75 -10.80 15.83
C LYS A 154 -11.58 -11.03 14.89
N VAL A 155 -10.43 -10.51 15.28
CA VAL A 155 -9.13 -10.80 14.64
C VAL A 155 -8.23 -11.45 15.67
N VAL A 156 -7.64 -12.59 15.30
CA VAL A 156 -6.56 -13.22 16.07
C VAL A 156 -5.25 -12.66 15.57
N THR A 157 -4.54 -11.96 16.43
CA THR A 157 -3.20 -11.43 16.16
C THR A 157 -2.14 -12.35 16.73
N VAL A 158 -0.90 -12.25 16.24
CA VAL A 158 0.26 -12.98 16.74
C VAL A 158 1.47 -12.06 16.71
N LYS A 159 2.34 -12.17 17.73
CA LYS A 159 3.62 -11.45 17.76
C LYS A 159 4.58 -12.02 16.74
N LEU A 160 5.45 -11.15 16.24
CA LEU A 160 6.51 -11.49 15.30
C LEU A 160 7.89 -11.29 15.94
N GLU A 161 8.84 -12.16 15.59
CA GLU A 161 10.25 -11.98 15.89
C GLU A 161 11.09 -12.00 14.61
N SER A 162 12.23 -11.30 14.62
CA SER A 162 13.14 -11.29 13.49
C SER A 162 14.09 -12.48 13.54
N LYS A 163 13.94 -13.45 12.65
CA LYS A 163 14.87 -14.58 12.47
C LYS A 163 15.69 -14.43 11.20
N LYS A 164 16.96 -14.78 11.26
CA LYS A 164 17.84 -14.87 10.09
C LYS A 164 17.62 -16.23 9.43
N ASP A 165 17.26 -16.24 8.16
CA ASP A 165 17.20 -17.45 7.35
C ASP A 165 18.62 -17.92 7.08
N GLU A 166 18.95 -19.14 7.49
CA GLU A 166 20.31 -19.72 7.38
C GLU A 166 20.73 -19.94 5.93
N LYS A 167 19.79 -20.17 5.01
CA LYS A 167 20.08 -20.45 3.60
C LYS A 167 20.30 -19.18 2.79
N THR A 168 19.47 -18.16 3.03
CA THR A 168 19.49 -16.91 2.24
C THR A 168 20.21 -15.78 2.93
N GLY A 169 20.51 -15.90 4.24
CA GLY A 169 21.05 -14.83 5.07
C GLY A 169 20.11 -13.65 5.32
N ARG A 170 18.92 -13.69 4.79
CA ARG A 170 17.91 -12.62 4.94
C ARG A 170 17.22 -12.70 6.29
N ARG A 171 16.90 -11.54 6.85
CA ARG A 171 16.04 -11.47 8.03
C ARG A 171 14.57 -11.51 7.62
N MET A 172 13.80 -12.38 8.29
CA MET A 172 12.37 -12.55 8.10
C MET A 172 11.66 -12.39 9.44
N MET A 173 10.48 -11.78 9.41
CA MET A 173 9.60 -11.71 10.56
C MET A 173 8.77 -12.99 10.61
N VAL A 174 8.90 -13.75 11.70
CA VAL A 174 8.21 -15.04 11.89
C VAL A 174 7.30 -15.00 13.11
N PRO A 175 6.12 -15.65 13.05
CA PRO A 175 5.21 -15.73 14.20
C PRO A 175 5.84 -16.41 15.40
N VAL A 176 5.53 -15.90 16.60
CA VAL A 176 5.91 -16.48 17.88
C VAL A 176 4.69 -17.22 18.44
N GLU A 177 4.75 -18.55 18.49
CA GLU A 177 3.68 -19.38 19.02
C GLU A 177 3.36 -19.07 20.49
N GLY A 178 2.08 -19.17 20.86
CA GLY A 178 1.62 -18.88 22.23
C GLY A 178 1.47 -17.40 22.56
N THR A 179 1.61 -16.52 21.55
CA THR A 179 1.42 -15.06 21.74
C THR A 179 0.13 -14.55 21.11
N GLU A 180 -0.76 -15.45 20.74
CA GLU A 180 -2.02 -15.12 20.09
C GLU A 180 -2.92 -14.29 21.02
N GLN A 181 -3.56 -13.26 20.46
CA GLN A 181 -4.54 -12.42 21.14
C GLN A 181 -5.77 -12.24 20.26
N GLU A 182 -6.95 -12.38 20.85
CA GLU A 182 -8.22 -12.07 20.17
C GLU A 182 -8.60 -10.60 20.43
N LEU A 183 -8.80 -9.87 19.35
CA LEU A 183 -9.27 -8.48 19.40
C LEU A 183 -10.67 -8.41 18.77
N PRO A 184 -11.67 -7.79 19.43
CA PRO A 184 -12.97 -7.53 18.81
C PRO A 184 -12.78 -6.59 17.62
N CYS A 185 -13.41 -6.92 16.48
CA CYS A 185 -13.21 -6.15 15.27
C CYS A 185 -14.36 -6.37 14.29
N GLU A 186 -15.01 -5.31 13.86
CA GLU A 186 -16.06 -5.34 12.86
C GLU A 186 -15.61 -4.75 11.50
N LEU A 187 -14.42 -4.13 11.45
CA LEU A 187 -13.86 -3.57 10.23
C LEU A 187 -12.34 -3.73 10.21
N VAL A 188 -11.83 -4.37 9.18
CA VAL A 188 -10.41 -4.45 8.88
C VAL A 188 -10.10 -3.67 7.60
N LEU A 189 -9.04 -2.85 7.64
CA LEU A 189 -8.51 -2.11 6.51
C LEU A 189 -7.08 -2.58 6.22
N ILE A 190 -6.87 -3.19 5.04
CA ILE A 190 -5.57 -3.72 4.64
C ILE A 190 -4.79 -2.63 3.91
N ALA A 191 -3.75 -2.10 4.57
CA ALA A 191 -2.82 -1.08 4.10
C ALA A 191 -1.40 -1.64 3.95
N ALA A 192 -1.26 -2.88 3.46
CA ALA A 192 -0.01 -3.64 3.40
C ALA A 192 0.88 -3.30 2.18
N GLY A 193 0.60 -2.20 1.47
CA GLY A 193 1.30 -1.78 0.25
C GLY A 193 0.77 -2.45 -1.01
N PHE A 194 1.55 -2.32 -2.10
CA PHE A 194 1.15 -2.77 -3.43
C PHE A 194 2.14 -3.76 -4.02
N LEU A 195 1.67 -4.56 -4.98
CA LEU A 195 2.43 -5.57 -5.72
C LEU A 195 2.71 -5.14 -7.16
N GLY A 196 2.89 -3.85 -7.42
CA GLY A 196 3.15 -3.34 -8.75
C GLY A 196 1.89 -2.96 -9.52
N THR A 197 1.95 -3.04 -10.86
CA THR A 197 0.91 -2.52 -11.75
C THR A 197 -0.30 -3.44 -11.85
N GLN A 198 -1.41 -2.88 -12.32
CA GLN A 198 -2.60 -3.66 -12.69
C GLN A 198 -2.30 -4.50 -13.94
N LYS A 199 -2.47 -5.81 -13.82
CA LYS A 199 -2.09 -6.79 -14.86
C LYS A 199 -2.78 -6.54 -16.19
N TYR A 200 -4.05 -6.12 -16.18
CA TYR A 200 -4.82 -5.90 -17.41
C TYR A 200 -4.20 -4.84 -18.36
N ILE A 201 -3.46 -3.87 -17.81
CA ILE A 201 -2.77 -2.84 -18.60
C ILE A 201 -1.55 -3.48 -19.29
N ALA A 202 -0.75 -4.23 -18.52
CA ALA A 202 0.40 -4.92 -19.06
C ALA A 202 0.02 -5.94 -20.16
N ASP A 203 -1.03 -6.72 -19.89
CA ASP A 203 -1.56 -7.69 -20.86
C ASP A 203 -2.08 -7.01 -22.14
N ALA A 204 -2.78 -5.87 -22.00
CA ALA A 204 -3.34 -5.13 -23.15
C ALA A 204 -2.27 -4.58 -24.09
N PHE A 205 -1.11 -4.16 -23.56
CA PHE A 205 0.02 -3.67 -24.35
C PHE A 205 1.05 -4.73 -24.68
N GLY A 206 0.95 -5.95 -24.12
CA GLY A 206 1.90 -7.03 -24.33
C GLY A 206 3.27 -6.78 -23.70
N VAL A 207 3.33 -5.93 -22.66
CA VAL A 207 4.58 -5.62 -21.96
C VAL A 207 4.91 -6.67 -20.89
N GLU A 208 6.20 -7.03 -20.81
CA GLU A 208 6.69 -7.98 -19.80
C GLU A 208 6.73 -7.34 -18.41
N LEU A 209 6.43 -8.16 -17.39
CA LEU A 209 6.58 -7.80 -15.99
C LEU A 209 7.80 -8.49 -15.38
N ASN A 210 8.45 -7.83 -14.42
CA ASN A 210 9.50 -8.43 -13.60
C ASN A 210 8.92 -9.21 -12.41
N GLU A 211 9.76 -9.83 -11.58
CA GLU A 211 9.35 -10.61 -10.40
C GLU A 211 8.52 -9.81 -9.36
N ARG A 212 8.63 -8.47 -9.39
CA ARG A 212 7.85 -7.58 -8.52
C ARG A 212 6.58 -7.05 -9.19
N THR A 213 6.23 -7.62 -10.36
CA THR A 213 5.06 -7.22 -11.17
C THR A 213 5.08 -5.76 -11.66
N ASN A 214 6.25 -5.15 -11.73
CA ASN A 214 6.46 -3.87 -12.43
C ASN A 214 6.84 -4.14 -13.89
N VAL A 215 6.58 -3.17 -14.76
CA VAL A 215 6.95 -3.30 -16.18
C VAL A 215 8.47 -3.40 -16.32
N LYS A 216 8.91 -4.46 -17.01
CA LYS A 216 10.33 -4.77 -17.21
C LYS A 216 10.93 -3.91 -18.30
N THR A 217 12.11 -3.36 -18.02
CA THR A 217 12.98 -2.65 -18.97
C THR A 217 14.41 -3.13 -18.83
N ALA A 218 15.29 -2.73 -19.73
CA ALA A 218 16.72 -2.85 -19.49
C ALA A 218 17.16 -1.90 -18.36
N ALA A 219 18.33 -2.15 -17.80
CA ALA A 219 18.86 -1.28 -16.73
C ALA A 219 18.99 0.17 -17.23
N ASP A 220 18.54 1.11 -16.41
CA ASP A 220 18.56 2.56 -16.68
C ASP A 220 17.85 2.97 -17.99
N LYS A 221 16.91 2.16 -18.46
CA LYS A 221 16.10 2.39 -19.66
C LYS A 221 14.61 2.43 -19.32
N PHE A 222 13.84 3.06 -20.21
CA PHE A 222 12.39 3.20 -20.10
C PHE A 222 11.64 2.48 -21.22
N ALA A 223 12.34 2.10 -22.29
CA ALA A 223 11.77 1.28 -23.36
C ALA A 223 11.43 -0.13 -22.86
N THR A 224 10.24 -0.61 -23.21
CA THR A 224 9.76 -1.96 -22.88
C THR A 224 10.21 -2.98 -23.95
N ASN A 225 9.77 -4.23 -23.83
CA ASN A 225 9.91 -5.25 -24.88
C ASN A 225 9.07 -4.95 -26.13
N VAL A 226 8.14 -4.01 -26.10
CA VAL A 226 7.27 -3.61 -27.21
C VAL A 226 7.78 -2.31 -27.81
N ALA A 227 8.11 -2.32 -29.10
CA ALA A 227 8.64 -1.15 -29.81
C ALA A 227 7.65 0.04 -29.71
N GLY A 228 8.15 1.24 -29.44
CA GLY A 228 7.35 2.45 -29.27
C GLY A 228 6.58 2.53 -27.95
N VAL A 229 6.71 1.52 -27.06
CA VAL A 229 6.06 1.53 -25.74
C VAL A 229 7.10 1.67 -24.64
N PHE A 230 6.93 2.70 -23.80
CA PHE A 230 7.82 3.07 -22.71
C PHE A 230 7.06 3.01 -21.39
N THR A 231 7.78 3.05 -20.26
CA THR A 231 7.18 3.08 -18.93
C THR A 231 7.98 3.97 -17.98
N ALA A 232 7.32 4.64 -17.04
CA ALA A 232 7.96 5.44 -16.01
C ALA A 232 7.14 5.50 -14.71
N GLY A 233 7.74 5.99 -13.64
CA GLY A 233 7.12 6.14 -12.33
C GLY A 233 6.88 4.81 -11.61
N ASP A 234 5.83 4.74 -10.81
CA ASP A 234 5.54 3.56 -9.98
C ASP A 234 5.24 2.30 -10.80
N MET A 235 4.75 2.45 -12.02
CA MET A 235 4.55 1.32 -12.93
C MET A 235 5.86 0.66 -13.34
N HIS A 236 6.95 1.42 -13.38
CA HIS A 236 8.29 0.98 -13.72
C HIS A 236 9.06 0.40 -12.52
N THR A 237 9.07 1.11 -11.38
CA THR A 237 9.94 0.75 -10.24
C THR A 237 9.19 0.34 -8.97
N GLY A 238 7.87 0.32 -8.99
CA GLY A 238 7.02 0.18 -7.82
C GLY A 238 6.78 1.51 -7.12
N GLN A 239 5.85 1.50 -6.16
CA GLN A 239 5.43 2.69 -5.43
C GLN A 239 6.62 3.38 -4.74
N SER A 240 6.72 4.69 -4.91
CA SER A 240 7.79 5.49 -4.32
C SER A 240 7.40 6.96 -4.17
N LEU A 241 8.37 7.82 -3.82
CA LEU A 241 8.16 9.25 -3.66
C LEU A 241 7.90 9.94 -5.01
N VAL A 242 7.03 10.96 -5.00
CA VAL A 242 6.67 11.75 -6.19
C VAL A 242 7.90 12.35 -6.90
N VAL A 243 8.94 12.72 -6.17
CA VAL A 243 10.19 13.25 -6.75
C VAL A 243 10.89 12.23 -7.65
N LYS A 244 10.79 10.93 -7.34
CA LYS A 244 11.32 9.86 -8.19
C LYS A 244 10.48 9.69 -9.45
N ALA A 245 9.15 9.74 -9.33
CA ALA A 245 8.26 9.67 -10.48
C ALA A 245 8.48 10.84 -11.44
N ILE A 246 8.64 12.07 -10.93
CA ILE A 246 8.97 13.26 -11.72
C ILE A 246 10.30 13.06 -12.45
N ARG A 247 11.35 12.61 -11.76
CA ARG A 247 12.65 12.36 -12.38
C ARG A 247 12.53 11.33 -13.49
N GLN A 248 11.93 10.18 -13.22
CA GLN A 248 11.75 9.12 -14.22
C GLN A 248 10.94 9.60 -15.44
N GLY A 249 9.88 10.39 -15.22
CA GLY A 249 9.11 10.97 -16.33
C GLY A 249 9.96 11.85 -17.24
N ARG A 250 10.86 12.68 -16.66
CA ARG A 250 11.80 13.52 -17.43
C ARG A 250 12.85 12.70 -18.16
N ASP A 251 13.41 11.69 -17.50
CA ASP A 251 14.44 10.84 -18.12
C ASP A 251 13.80 9.95 -19.22
N CYS A 252 12.59 9.45 -19.00
CA CYS A 252 11.81 8.74 -20.00
C CYS A 252 11.48 9.62 -21.23
N ALA A 253 11.11 10.88 -21.00
CA ALA A 253 10.84 11.82 -22.10
C ALA A 253 12.04 12.02 -23.02
N ARG A 254 13.26 12.07 -22.47
CA ARG A 254 14.50 12.14 -23.26
C ARG A 254 14.72 10.87 -24.11
N GLU A 255 14.42 9.69 -23.54
CA GLU A 255 14.55 8.42 -24.27
C GLU A 255 13.50 8.33 -25.39
N VAL A 256 12.27 8.80 -25.17
CA VAL A 256 11.23 8.91 -26.19
C VAL A 256 11.65 9.89 -27.28
N ASP A 257 12.19 11.06 -26.92
CA ASP A 257 12.68 12.05 -27.87
C ASP A 257 13.79 11.46 -28.77
N ALA A 258 14.77 10.78 -28.16
CA ALA A 258 15.82 10.08 -28.92
C ALA A 258 15.27 8.97 -29.81
N TYR A 259 14.24 8.27 -29.39
CA TYR A 259 13.56 7.24 -30.20
C TYR A 259 12.88 7.84 -31.43
N LEU A 260 12.16 8.95 -31.27
CA LEU A 260 11.40 9.60 -32.34
C LEU A 260 12.27 10.40 -33.30
N MET A 261 13.28 11.08 -32.79
CA MET A 261 14.13 12.01 -33.54
C MET A 261 15.45 11.37 -34.01
N GLY A 262 15.82 10.21 -33.44
CA GLY A 262 17.13 9.58 -33.66
C GLY A 262 18.27 10.21 -32.87
N TYR A 263 18.02 11.30 -32.11
CA TYR A 263 18.96 11.96 -31.23
C TYR A 263 18.20 12.67 -30.08
N THR A 264 18.91 13.09 -29.04
CA THR A 264 18.35 13.94 -27.97
C THR A 264 19.25 15.14 -27.74
N ASN A 265 18.67 16.30 -27.44
CA ASN A 265 19.36 17.53 -27.10
C ASN A 265 19.68 17.62 -25.61
#